data_9b010c6e540418466c6e80d380b8a417
#
_entry.id   9b010c6e540418466c6e80d380b8a417
#
_cell.length_a   1.000
_cell.length_b   1.000
_cell.length_c   1.000
_cell.angle_alpha   90.00
_cell.angle_beta   90.00
_cell.angle_gamma   90.00
#
_symmetry.space_group_name_H-M   'P 1'
#
loop_
_entity.id
_entity.type
_entity.pdbx_description
1 polymer ?
#
loop_
_entity_poly.entity_id
_entity_poly.type
_entity_poly.pdbx_seq_one_letter_code
_entity_poly.pdbx_strand_id
1 'polypeptide(L)'
;GDWQFKFGYYHLSSHLGDEFAISHPGSLADRVNYVRDSLVLGASYYPVPVMRIYSEAGYALNATDGAEPWEFQFGTELSQPGATGFRGTPFLALNGHLREEHNFGGDFTAEAGWLWRGIRGQTMRIGAFYFNGKSSQYQTFDNSEEQIGVGFWYDY
;
A
#
# COMPACT_ATOMS: atom_id res chain seq x y z
N GLY A 1 -6.65 22.14 12.21
CA GLY A 1 -6.28 20.97 11.41
C GLY A 1 -7.15 20.88 10.17
N ASP A 2 -6.58 20.40 9.07
CA ASP A 2 -7.24 20.38 7.78
C ASP A 2 -7.66 18.96 7.43
N TRP A 3 -8.81 18.81 6.78
CA TRP A 3 -9.32 17.55 6.28
C TRP A 3 -9.18 17.47 4.78
N GLN A 4 -8.83 16.29 4.29
CA GLN A 4 -8.86 15.93 2.88
C GLN A 4 -9.62 14.62 2.72
N PHE A 5 -10.38 14.49 1.62
CA PHE A 5 -11.14 13.30 1.32
C PHE A 5 -10.71 12.75 -0.04
N LYS A 6 -10.74 11.43 -0.17
CA LYS A 6 -10.42 10.68 -1.39
C LYS A 6 -11.61 9.80 -1.74
N PHE A 7 -11.96 9.81 -3.01
CA PHE A 7 -12.79 8.79 -3.63
C PHE A 7 -12.02 8.21 -4.81
N GLY A 8 -12.00 6.90 -4.93
CA GLY A 8 -11.28 6.24 -6.00
C GLY A 8 -11.90 4.90 -6.39
N TYR A 9 -11.49 4.44 -7.55
CA TYR A 9 -11.71 3.09 -8.04
C TYR A 9 -10.35 2.52 -8.43
N TYR A 10 -10.14 1.23 -8.15
CA TYR A 10 -9.01 0.50 -8.69
C TYR A 10 -9.42 -0.90 -9.12
N HIS A 11 -8.73 -1.39 -10.13
CA HIS A 11 -8.77 -2.77 -10.58
C HIS A 11 -7.45 -3.45 -10.22
N LEU A 12 -7.53 -4.59 -9.54
CA LEU A 12 -6.40 -5.43 -9.23
C LEU A 12 -6.63 -6.80 -9.82
N SER A 13 -5.68 -7.29 -10.60
CA SER A 13 -5.66 -8.65 -11.12
C SER A 13 -4.26 -9.22 -10.93
N SER A 14 -4.18 -10.38 -10.30
CA SER A 14 -2.91 -11.08 -10.05
C SER A 14 -3.07 -12.55 -10.39
N HIS A 15 -2.23 -13.04 -11.29
CA HIS A 15 -2.19 -14.43 -11.70
C HIS A 15 -0.77 -14.83 -12.11
N LEU A 16 -0.48 -16.12 -12.03
CA LEU A 16 0.77 -16.67 -12.59
C LEU A 16 0.84 -16.39 -14.09
N GLY A 17 2.00 -15.95 -14.56
CA GLY A 17 2.24 -15.78 -15.99
C GLY A 17 2.09 -17.10 -16.74
N ASP A 18 1.49 -17.04 -17.93
CA ASP A 18 1.23 -18.24 -18.75
C ASP A 18 2.51 -19.00 -19.08
N GLU A 19 3.63 -18.31 -19.30
CA GLU A 19 4.92 -18.91 -19.58
C GLU A 19 5.43 -19.74 -18.40
N PHE A 20 5.24 -19.24 -17.18
CA PHE A 20 5.61 -19.99 -15.97
C PHE A 20 4.71 -21.23 -15.80
N ALA A 21 3.40 -21.07 -16.00
CA ALA A 21 2.42 -22.15 -15.90
C ALA A 21 2.68 -23.29 -16.92
N ILE A 22 3.07 -22.93 -18.14
CA ILE A 22 3.41 -23.91 -19.19
C ILE A 22 4.70 -24.66 -18.86
N SER A 23 5.72 -23.97 -18.32
CA SER A 23 6.99 -24.58 -17.97
C SER A 23 6.95 -25.42 -16.69
N HIS A 24 5.93 -25.20 -15.85
CA HIS A 24 5.72 -25.91 -14.58
C HIS A 24 4.29 -26.45 -14.48
N PRO A 25 3.96 -27.55 -15.18
CA PRO A 25 2.58 -28.06 -15.28
C PRO A 25 1.89 -28.35 -13.94
N GLY A 26 2.66 -28.62 -12.86
CA GLY A 26 2.14 -28.79 -11.51
C GLY A 26 1.59 -27.50 -10.89
N SER A 27 2.05 -26.34 -11.33
CA SER A 27 1.59 -25.05 -10.82
C SER A 27 0.21 -24.63 -11.32
N LEU A 28 -0.32 -25.28 -12.35
CA LEU A 28 -1.66 -25.01 -12.88
C LEU A 28 -2.77 -25.42 -11.89
N ALA A 29 -2.51 -26.42 -11.04
CA ALA A 29 -3.48 -26.88 -10.05
C ALA A 29 -3.67 -25.88 -8.90
N ASP A 30 -2.64 -25.07 -8.62
CA ASP A 30 -2.62 -24.07 -7.53
C ASP A 30 -2.77 -22.65 -8.07
N ARG A 31 -3.23 -22.49 -9.33
CA ARG A 31 -3.40 -21.19 -9.96
C ARG A 31 -4.56 -20.45 -9.31
N VAL A 32 -4.24 -19.40 -8.58
CA VAL A 32 -5.21 -18.41 -8.09
C VAL A 32 -5.28 -17.26 -9.10
N ASN A 33 -6.47 -16.95 -9.58
CA ASN A 33 -6.74 -15.77 -10.41
C ASN A 33 -7.43 -14.70 -9.55
N TYR A 34 -6.67 -14.10 -8.66
CA TYR A 34 -7.16 -13.12 -7.72
C TYR A 34 -7.54 -11.83 -8.46
N VAL A 35 -8.80 -11.43 -8.38
CA VAL A 35 -9.32 -10.20 -9.01
C VAL A 35 -10.14 -9.41 -8.00
N ARG A 36 -9.93 -8.09 -7.98
CA ARG A 36 -10.75 -7.14 -7.22
C ARG A 36 -11.02 -5.89 -8.05
N ASP A 37 -12.27 -5.50 -8.11
CA ASP A 37 -12.75 -4.22 -8.62
C ASP A 37 -13.31 -3.41 -7.45
N SER A 38 -12.56 -2.46 -6.93
CA SER A 38 -12.87 -1.84 -5.64
C SER A 38 -13.15 -0.34 -5.74
N LEU A 39 -14.17 0.09 -5.00
CA LEU A 39 -14.37 1.50 -4.65
C LEU A 39 -13.66 1.79 -3.34
N VAL A 40 -12.99 2.93 -3.26
CA VAL A 40 -12.26 3.39 -2.07
C VAL A 40 -12.78 4.74 -1.62
N LEU A 41 -13.08 4.83 -0.33
CA LEU A 41 -13.33 6.09 0.37
C LEU A 41 -12.24 6.31 1.40
N GLY A 42 -11.61 7.47 1.38
CA GLY A 42 -10.56 7.82 2.31
C GLY A 42 -10.73 9.21 2.92
N ALA A 43 -10.18 9.36 4.11
CA ALA A 43 -10.05 10.64 4.79
C ALA A 43 -8.66 10.80 5.37
N SER A 44 -8.14 12.01 5.30
CA SER A 44 -6.90 12.40 5.96
C SER A 44 -7.14 13.61 6.83
N TYR A 45 -6.49 13.65 7.98
CA TYR A 45 -6.51 14.76 8.92
C TYR A 45 -5.09 15.21 9.24
N TYR A 46 -4.87 16.53 9.23
CA TYR A 46 -3.59 17.14 9.56
C TYR A 46 -3.71 17.91 10.88
N PRO A 47 -3.47 17.26 12.05
CA PRO A 47 -3.50 17.94 13.35
C PRO A 47 -2.49 19.07 13.44
N VAL A 48 -1.35 18.89 12.82
CA VAL A 48 -0.29 19.88 12.61
C VAL A 48 0.26 19.72 11.18
N PRO A 49 0.87 20.76 10.59
CA PRO A 49 1.28 20.74 9.19
C PRO A 49 2.24 19.61 8.80
N VAL A 50 3.02 19.13 9.75
CA VAL A 50 4.04 18.05 9.52
C VAL A 50 3.49 16.65 9.74
N MET A 51 2.27 16.50 10.24
CA MET A 51 1.67 15.21 10.57
C MET A 51 0.38 14.99 9.79
N ARG A 52 0.31 13.89 9.08
CA ARG A 52 -0.90 13.36 8.43
C ARG A 52 -1.32 12.09 9.12
N ILE A 53 -2.59 11.98 9.47
CA ILE A 53 -3.25 10.73 9.89
C ILE A 53 -4.28 10.42 8.82
N TYR A 54 -4.41 9.17 8.40
CA TYR A 54 -5.36 8.79 7.37
C TYR A 54 -6.02 7.45 7.64
N SER A 55 -7.19 7.27 7.06
CA SER A 55 -7.90 5.99 7.01
C SER A 55 -8.64 5.88 5.69
N GLU A 56 -8.70 4.67 5.15
CA GLU A 56 -9.40 4.33 3.92
C GLU A 56 -10.21 3.05 4.13
N ALA A 57 -11.38 3.00 3.50
CA ALA A 57 -12.20 1.81 3.41
C ALA A 57 -12.41 1.49 1.93
N GLY A 58 -12.05 0.27 1.54
CA GLY A 58 -12.27 -0.28 0.22
C GLY A 58 -13.38 -1.32 0.25
N TYR A 59 -14.21 -1.32 -0.79
CA TYR A 59 -15.23 -2.33 -1.01
C TYR A 59 -15.17 -2.84 -2.43
N ALA A 60 -14.90 -4.14 -2.60
CA ALA A 60 -14.87 -4.76 -3.90
C ALA A 60 -16.30 -5.03 -4.41
N LEU A 61 -16.63 -4.43 -5.56
CA LEU A 61 -17.87 -4.70 -6.30
C LEU A 61 -17.81 -6.06 -7.01
N ASN A 62 -16.60 -6.52 -7.31
CA ASN A 62 -16.29 -7.81 -7.88
C ASN A 62 -15.04 -8.37 -7.19
N ALA A 63 -15.13 -9.60 -6.70
CA ALA A 63 -14.06 -10.30 -6.02
C ALA A 63 -14.10 -11.78 -6.42
N THR A 64 -12.94 -12.36 -6.79
CA THR A 64 -12.85 -13.75 -7.24
C THR A 64 -11.66 -14.46 -6.62
N ASP A 65 -11.75 -15.79 -6.60
CA ASP A 65 -10.68 -16.71 -6.23
C ASP A 65 -10.00 -16.40 -4.87
N GLY A 66 -10.83 -16.24 -3.83
CA GLY A 66 -10.39 -16.03 -2.46
C GLY A 66 -10.31 -14.56 -2.04
N ALA A 67 -10.53 -13.61 -2.96
CA ALA A 67 -10.71 -12.22 -2.60
C ALA A 67 -12.05 -12.00 -1.88
N GLU A 68 -12.05 -11.24 -0.81
CA GLU A 68 -13.24 -10.84 -0.06
C GLU A 68 -13.51 -9.34 -0.23
N PRO A 69 -14.75 -8.85 -0.02
CA PRO A 69 -15.10 -7.49 -0.40
C PRO A 69 -14.43 -6.38 0.41
N TRP A 70 -14.21 -6.55 1.69
CA TRP A 70 -13.76 -5.45 2.53
C TRP A 70 -12.26 -5.39 2.73
N GLU A 71 -11.73 -4.17 2.70
CA GLU A 71 -10.38 -3.85 3.15
C GLU A 71 -10.36 -2.49 3.84
N PHE A 72 -9.46 -2.34 4.79
CA PHE A 72 -9.25 -1.10 5.52
C PHE A 72 -7.75 -0.78 5.56
N GLN A 73 -7.43 0.48 5.33
CA GLN A 73 -6.07 0.97 5.41
C GLN A 73 -6.04 2.20 6.30
N PHE A 74 -5.03 2.30 7.16
CA PHE A 74 -4.85 3.45 8.03
C PHE A 74 -3.38 3.67 8.32
N GLY A 75 -3.03 4.91 8.64
CA GLY A 75 -1.63 5.20 8.93
C GLY A 75 -1.38 6.62 9.36
N THR A 76 -0.10 6.90 9.54
CA THR A 76 0.41 8.22 9.85
C THR A 76 1.69 8.50 9.08
N GLU A 77 1.88 9.75 8.73
CA GLU A 77 3.06 10.27 8.05
C GLU A 77 3.57 11.51 8.77
N LEU A 78 4.87 11.57 8.96
CA LEU A 78 5.57 12.74 9.47
C LEU A 78 6.54 13.20 8.39
N SER A 79 6.28 14.39 7.82
CA SER A 79 7.15 15.00 6.81
C SER A 79 6.93 16.51 6.75
N GLN A 80 7.91 17.24 6.23
CA GLN A 80 7.76 18.67 5.99
C GLN A 80 6.76 18.91 4.84
N PRO A 81 5.73 19.77 5.02
CA PRO A 81 4.68 19.96 4.01
C PRO A 81 5.11 20.80 2.79
N GLY A 82 6.07 21.70 2.96
CA GLY A 82 6.55 22.60 1.91
C GLY A 82 7.82 22.10 1.20
N ALA A 83 8.26 22.87 0.21
CA ALA A 83 9.52 22.59 -0.50
C ALA A 83 10.71 22.53 0.45
N THR A 84 11.55 21.51 0.28
CA THR A 84 12.67 21.24 1.21
C THR A 84 14.00 21.77 0.70
N GLY A 85 14.06 22.20 -0.57
CA GLY A 85 15.32 22.54 -1.24
C GLY A 85 16.27 21.34 -1.33
N PHE A 86 17.56 21.62 -1.58
CA PHE A 86 18.60 20.59 -1.73
C PHE A 86 18.89 19.79 -0.46
N ARG A 87 18.63 20.35 0.71
CA ARG A 87 18.93 19.68 1.99
C ARG A 87 17.97 18.53 2.28
N GLY A 88 16.76 18.59 1.74
CA GLY A 88 15.73 17.63 2.09
C GLY A 88 15.33 17.72 3.57
N THR A 89 14.59 16.73 4.02
CA THR A 89 14.08 16.59 5.39
C THR A 89 13.89 15.12 5.74
N PRO A 90 14.00 14.72 7.01
CA PRO A 90 13.62 13.37 7.40
C PRO A 90 12.12 13.13 7.21
N PHE A 91 11.75 11.88 6.99
CA PHE A 91 10.36 11.43 7.01
C PHE A 91 10.21 10.12 7.78
N LEU A 92 9.02 9.89 8.29
CA LEU A 92 8.57 8.62 8.87
C LEU A 92 7.16 8.35 8.39
N ALA A 93 6.87 7.12 7.98
CA ALA A 93 5.53 6.67 7.62
C ALA A 93 5.25 5.31 8.26
N LEU A 94 4.03 5.15 8.77
CA LEU A 94 3.50 3.92 9.32
C LEU A 94 2.18 3.62 8.63
N ASN A 95 1.97 2.38 8.23
CA ASN A 95 0.76 1.92 7.57
C ASN A 95 0.32 0.59 8.15
N GLY A 96 -0.97 0.43 8.36
CA GLY A 96 -1.66 -0.83 8.62
C GLY A 96 -2.70 -1.07 7.55
N HIS A 97 -2.78 -2.30 7.03
CA HIS A 97 -3.74 -2.71 6.02
C HIS A 97 -4.42 -4.00 6.47
N LEU A 98 -5.73 -4.00 6.57
CA LEU A 98 -6.57 -5.12 7.02
C LEU A 98 -7.40 -5.62 5.84
N ARG A 99 -7.43 -6.93 5.61
CA ARG A 99 -8.19 -7.54 4.53
C ARG A 99 -9.12 -8.60 5.08
N GLU A 100 -10.37 -8.63 4.58
CA GLU A 100 -11.41 -9.54 5.05
C GLU A 100 -11.05 -11.00 4.80
N GLU A 101 -10.40 -11.35 3.67
CA GLU A 101 -9.95 -12.70 3.36
C GLU A 101 -8.97 -13.30 4.38
N HIS A 102 -8.40 -12.44 5.24
CA HIS A 102 -7.53 -12.84 6.35
C HIS A 102 -8.21 -12.68 7.72
N ASN A 103 -9.56 -12.68 7.76
CA ASN A 103 -10.32 -12.39 8.97
C ASN A 103 -9.93 -11.03 9.59
N PHE A 104 -9.70 -10.03 8.74
CA PHE A 104 -9.14 -8.73 9.12
C PHE A 104 -7.77 -8.82 9.81
N GLY A 105 -7.03 -9.89 9.55
CA GLY A 105 -5.61 -9.95 9.79
C GLY A 105 -4.90 -8.90 8.93
N GLY A 106 -3.80 -8.34 9.43
CA GLY A 106 -3.23 -7.15 8.85
C GLY A 106 -1.80 -7.28 8.39
N ASP A 107 -1.47 -6.36 7.51
CA ASP A 107 -0.12 -6.06 7.11
C ASP A 107 0.32 -4.77 7.80
N PHE A 108 1.57 -4.73 8.23
CA PHE A 108 2.19 -3.55 8.81
C PHE A 108 3.39 -3.13 7.98
N THR A 109 3.45 -1.86 7.63
CA THR A 109 4.59 -1.27 6.94
C THR A 109 5.11 -0.06 7.72
N ALA A 110 6.41 0.04 7.87
CA ALA A 110 7.10 1.20 8.41
C ALA A 110 8.19 1.66 7.44
N GLU A 111 8.25 2.96 7.18
CA GLU A 111 9.27 3.58 6.33
C GLU A 111 9.89 4.76 7.08
N ALA A 112 11.21 4.89 6.98
CA ALA A 112 11.93 6.04 7.50
C ALA A 112 13.12 6.37 6.62
N GLY A 113 13.39 7.66 6.41
CA GLY A 113 14.48 8.08 5.56
C GLY A 113 14.52 9.57 5.32
N TRP A 114 14.90 9.94 4.12
CA TRP A 114 15.08 11.32 3.68
C TRP A 114 14.22 11.65 2.47
N LEU A 115 13.61 12.84 2.51
CA LEU A 115 12.64 13.31 1.53
C LEU A 115 13.09 14.65 0.95
N TRP A 116 12.97 14.78 -0.36
CA TRP A 116 13.09 16.05 -1.09
C TRP A 116 11.76 16.38 -1.74
N ARG A 117 11.18 17.52 -1.39
CA ARG A 117 9.92 18.02 -1.95
C ARG A 117 10.18 19.25 -2.79
N GLY A 118 9.75 19.18 -4.05
CA GLY A 118 9.80 20.30 -4.98
C GLY A 118 8.68 21.32 -4.74
N ILE A 119 8.80 22.46 -5.38
CA ILE A 119 7.82 23.57 -5.26
C ILE A 119 6.45 23.25 -5.85
N ARG A 120 6.36 22.27 -6.74
CA ARG A 120 5.11 21.80 -7.37
C ARG A 120 4.51 20.57 -6.66
N GLY A 121 5.10 20.15 -5.54
CA GLY A 121 4.62 19.00 -4.76
C GLY A 121 5.28 17.65 -5.09
N GLN A 122 6.06 17.55 -6.17
CA GLN A 122 6.79 16.31 -6.46
C GLN A 122 7.66 15.93 -5.27
N THR A 123 7.67 14.66 -4.91
CA THR A 123 8.51 14.14 -3.83
C THR A 123 9.43 13.02 -4.31
N MET A 124 10.68 13.11 -3.87
CA MET A 124 11.65 12.04 -3.99
C MET A 124 12.03 11.59 -2.58
N ARG A 125 11.99 10.30 -2.32
CA ARG A 125 12.33 9.72 -1.01
C ARG A 125 13.34 8.60 -1.18
N ILE A 126 14.23 8.48 -0.22
CA ILE A 126 15.12 7.33 -0.04
C ILE A 126 15.11 6.93 1.42
N GLY A 127 15.02 5.66 1.72
CA GLY A 127 14.95 5.21 3.11
C GLY A 127 14.91 3.71 3.28
N ALA A 128 14.93 3.31 4.54
CA ALA A 128 14.66 1.94 4.93
C ALA A 128 13.15 1.71 4.99
N PHE A 129 12.74 0.49 4.68
CA PHE A 129 11.38 0.01 4.94
C PHE A 129 11.42 -1.32 5.69
N TYR A 130 10.39 -1.54 6.45
CA TYR A 130 10.06 -2.79 7.10
C TYR A 130 8.62 -3.16 6.78
N PHE A 131 8.39 -4.41 6.39
CA PHE A 131 7.06 -4.97 6.15
C PHE A 131 6.91 -6.25 6.95
N ASN A 132 5.76 -6.45 7.55
CA ASN A 132 5.36 -7.69 8.18
C ASN A 132 3.87 -7.90 7.94
N GLY A 133 3.53 -9.02 7.31
CA GLY A 133 2.14 -9.32 7.00
C GLY A 133 1.94 -10.40 5.96
N LYS A 134 0.81 -10.37 5.29
CA LYS A 134 0.46 -11.27 4.21
C LYS A 134 1.09 -10.82 2.90
N SER A 135 1.45 -11.79 2.06
CA SER A 135 2.16 -11.51 0.81
C SER A 135 1.44 -10.45 -0.04
N SER A 136 2.23 -9.50 -0.54
CA SER A 136 1.77 -8.52 -1.52
C SER A 136 1.62 -9.12 -2.93
N GLN A 137 2.06 -10.35 -3.12
CA GLN A 137 1.78 -11.14 -4.32
C GLN A 137 0.46 -11.87 -4.12
N TYR A 138 -0.61 -11.33 -4.63
CA TYR A 138 -1.98 -11.80 -4.37
C TYR A 138 -2.27 -13.23 -4.83
N GLN A 139 -1.48 -13.79 -5.73
CA GLN A 139 -1.53 -15.22 -6.05
C GLN A 139 -1.04 -16.14 -4.92
N THR A 140 -0.33 -15.57 -3.94
CA THR A 140 0.16 -16.26 -2.73
C THR A 140 -0.28 -15.52 -1.47
N PHE A 141 -1.47 -14.94 -1.51
CA PHE A 141 -1.99 -14.02 -0.50
C PHE A 141 -2.06 -14.61 0.91
N ASP A 142 -2.13 -15.93 1.05
CA ASP A 142 -2.14 -16.62 2.36
C ASP A 142 -0.76 -16.72 3.03
N ASN A 143 0.31 -16.54 2.26
CA ASN A 143 1.66 -16.61 2.81
C ASN A 143 1.95 -15.37 3.67
N SER A 144 2.68 -15.58 4.76
CA SER A 144 3.19 -14.48 5.58
C SER A 144 4.62 -14.18 5.20
N GLU A 145 4.94 -12.89 5.13
CA GLU A 145 6.26 -12.38 4.75
C GLU A 145 6.75 -11.36 5.77
N GLU A 146 8.04 -11.38 6.02
CA GLU A 146 8.74 -10.34 6.75
C GLU A 146 9.87 -9.83 5.85
N GLN A 147 9.85 -8.54 5.59
CA GLN A 147 10.81 -7.91 4.68
C GLN A 147 11.46 -6.69 5.33
N ILE A 148 12.74 -6.53 5.11
CA ILE A 148 13.49 -5.32 5.43
C ILE A 148 14.32 -4.94 4.22
N GLY A 149 14.36 -3.67 3.89
CA GLY A 149 15.09 -3.22 2.71
C GLY A 149 15.31 -1.73 2.67
N VAL A 150 15.88 -1.29 1.54
CA VAL A 150 16.05 0.11 1.19
C VAL A 150 15.21 0.38 -0.06
N GLY A 151 14.45 1.48 -0.03
CA GLY A 151 13.59 1.90 -1.12
C GLY A 151 13.97 3.28 -1.66
N PHE A 152 13.58 3.47 -2.91
CA PHE A 152 13.55 4.77 -3.57
C PHE A 152 12.14 4.98 -4.13
N TRP A 153 11.51 6.11 -3.78
CA TRP A 153 10.16 6.44 -4.22
C TRP A 153 10.13 7.82 -4.87
N TYR A 154 9.35 7.94 -5.90
CA TYR A 154 9.10 9.20 -6.58
C TYR A 154 7.61 9.40 -6.85
N ASP A 155 7.05 10.49 -6.30
CA ASP A 155 5.67 10.91 -6.49
C ASP A 155 5.65 12.22 -7.30
N TYR A 156 4.78 12.31 -8.32
CA TYR A 156 4.67 13.45 -9.24
C TYR A 156 3.27 14.07 -9.22
#